data_15a1913207880161c87ffaff42af3707
#
_entry.id   15a1913207880161c87ffaff42af3707
#
_cell.length_a   1.000
_cell.length_b   1.000
_cell.length_c   1.000
_cell.angle_alpha   90.00
_cell.angle_beta   90.00
_cell.angle_gamma   90.00
#
_symmetry.space_group_name_H-M   'P 1'
#
loop_
_entity.id
_entity.type
_entity.pdbx_description
1 polymer ?
#
loop_
_entity_poly.entity_id
_entity_poly.type
_entity_poly.pdbx_seq_one_letter_code
_entity_poly.pdbx_strand_id
1 'polypeptide(L)'
;SANKSGQNSTVRFQPQAQSVRPVRIAFLTTDATASASEININAMQAWAEVAIVGSDTYGKPVGQLAFDLANSCPDRLRLVTFKTANAAGASDYYDGLAASVRFACAADDTLGAPMGDPADGLTQAALQWINTGACASVISSSVAGQAKTSASGRYPLSRQPSAVERWLPGSQ
;
A
#
# COMPACT_ATOMS: atom_id res chain seq x y z
N SER A 1 -4.29 -3.52 19.96
CA SER A 1 -5.20 -4.63 20.34
C SER A 1 -5.76 -4.36 21.72
N ALA A 2 -7.04 -4.65 21.95
CA ALA A 2 -7.70 -4.47 23.25
C ALA A 2 -6.95 -5.24 24.37
N ASN A 3 -6.45 -6.43 24.04
CA ASN A 3 -5.76 -7.31 25.02
C ASN A 3 -4.32 -6.87 25.32
N LYS A 4 -3.77 -5.94 24.57
CA LYS A 4 -2.39 -5.42 24.71
C LYS A 4 -2.33 -3.93 24.48
N SER A 5 -3.25 -3.19 25.06
CA SER A 5 -3.39 -1.74 24.87
C SER A 5 -2.10 -0.97 25.22
N GLY A 6 -1.36 -1.42 26.24
CA GLY A 6 -0.09 -0.83 26.63
C GLY A 6 1.05 -0.99 25.60
N GLN A 7 0.86 -1.80 24.56
CA GLN A 7 1.81 -1.95 23.45
C GLN A 7 1.40 -1.16 22.21
N ASN A 8 0.25 -0.49 22.24
CA ASN A 8 -0.17 0.38 21.15
C ASN A 8 0.73 1.63 21.12
N SER A 9 1.11 2.05 19.92
CA SER A 9 1.85 3.27 19.70
C SER A 9 1.14 4.14 18.66
N THR A 10 1.31 5.45 18.80
CA THR A 10 0.79 6.43 17.84
C THR A 10 1.94 7.24 17.28
N VAL A 11 2.10 7.22 15.97
CA VAL A 11 3.04 8.10 15.26
C VAL A 11 2.25 9.30 14.74
N ARG A 12 2.75 10.50 15.02
CA ARG A 12 2.13 11.76 14.57
C ARG A 12 3.01 12.46 13.56
N PHE A 13 2.39 13.07 12.56
CA PHE A 13 3.09 13.99 11.68
C PHE A 13 3.59 15.20 12.50
N GLN A 14 4.86 15.55 12.26
CA GLN A 14 5.48 16.72 12.88
C GLN A 14 5.70 17.78 11.82
N PRO A 15 5.21 19.03 12.02
CA PRO A 15 5.47 20.12 11.10
C PRO A 15 6.96 20.36 10.93
N GLN A 16 7.39 20.58 9.70
CA GLN A 16 8.74 20.97 9.31
C GLN A 16 8.68 22.27 8.51
N ALA A 17 9.81 22.99 8.35
CA ALA A 17 9.85 24.25 7.62
C ALA A 17 9.37 24.10 6.15
N GLN A 18 9.60 22.92 5.56
CA GLN A 18 9.17 22.57 4.20
C GLN A 18 7.81 21.86 4.12
N SER A 19 7.09 21.73 5.23
CA SER A 19 5.80 21.04 5.22
C SER A 19 4.79 21.76 4.33
N VAL A 20 4.13 21.00 3.49
CA VAL A 20 3.00 21.46 2.66
C VAL A 20 1.70 20.92 3.25
N ARG A 21 0.60 21.61 3.00
CA ARG A 21 -0.73 21.19 3.41
C ARG A 21 -1.60 20.97 2.16
N PRO A 22 -1.47 19.83 1.50
CA PRO A 22 -2.21 19.56 0.28
C PRO A 22 -3.70 19.40 0.60
N VAL A 23 -4.56 19.87 -0.31
CA VAL A 23 -6.01 19.63 -0.25
C VAL A 23 -6.34 18.29 -0.88
N ARG A 24 -5.66 17.94 -1.98
CA ARG A 24 -5.81 16.69 -2.73
C ARG A 24 -4.49 16.00 -2.91
N ILE A 25 -4.50 14.68 -2.79
CA ILE A 25 -3.35 13.82 -3.02
C ILE A 25 -3.79 12.64 -3.88
N ALA A 26 -3.19 12.48 -5.05
CA ALA A 26 -3.36 11.31 -5.89
C ALA A 26 -2.18 10.36 -5.69
N PHE A 27 -2.46 9.10 -5.41
CA PHE A 27 -1.47 8.02 -5.34
C PHE A 27 -1.62 7.13 -6.55
N LEU A 28 -0.57 6.99 -7.33
CA LEU A 28 -0.52 6.04 -8.43
C LEU A 28 -0.32 4.64 -7.86
N THR A 29 -1.22 3.73 -8.14
CA THR A 29 -1.26 2.41 -7.51
C THR A 29 -1.42 1.28 -8.51
N THR A 30 -0.85 0.15 -8.15
CA THR A 30 -1.04 -1.14 -8.82
C THR A 30 -1.45 -2.19 -7.79
N ASP A 31 -1.83 -3.38 -8.23
CA ASP A 31 -2.11 -4.54 -7.37
C ASP A 31 -0.91 -5.00 -6.53
N ALA A 32 0.31 -4.57 -6.91
CA ALA A 32 1.53 -4.77 -6.13
C ALA A 32 1.77 -3.70 -5.06
N THR A 33 0.99 -2.60 -5.06
CA THR A 33 1.08 -1.56 -4.03
C THR A 33 0.61 -2.13 -2.69
N ALA A 34 1.52 -2.22 -1.72
CA ALA A 34 1.24 -2.94 -0.47
C ALA A 34 1.86 -2.29 0.77
N SER A 35 1.38 -2.71 1.95
CA SER A 35 2.03 -2.50 3.25
C SER A 35 2.35 -1.02 3.53
N ALA A 36 3.64 -0.61 3.57
CA ALA A 36 4.04 0.76 3.90
C ALA A 36 3.42 1.82 2.98
N SER A 37 3.28 1.51 1.69
CA SER A 37 2.60 2.39 0.73
C SER A 37 1.12 2.56 1.09
N GLU A 38 0.43 1.47 1.42
CA GLU A 38 -0.97 1.50 1.84
C GLU A 38 -1.15 2.23 3.18
N ILE A 39 -0.21 2.07 4.12
CA ILE A 39 -0.20 2.83 5.38
C ILE A 39 -0.14 4.33 5.09
N ASN A 40 0.73 4.75 4.16
CA ASN A 40 0.84 6.16 3.79
C ASN A 40 -0.47 6.68 3.19
N ILE A 41 -1.05 5.96 2.23
CA ILE A 41 -2.34 6.31 1.61
C ILE A 41 -3.43 6.41 2.69
N ASN A 42 -3.57 5.38 3.52
CA ASN A 42 -4.59 5.33 4.55
C ASN A 42 -4.41 6.46 5.60
N ALA A 43 -3.18 6.77 5.99
CA ALA A 43 -2.91 7.83 6.95
C ALA A 43 -3.31 9.21 6.42
N MET A 44 -3.09 9.49 5.14
CA MET A 44 -3.41 10.77 4.51
C MET A 44 -4.92 11.01 4.36
N GLN A 45 -5.74 9.95 4.26
CA GLN A 45 -7.21 10.06 4.16
C GLN A 45 -7.85 10.83 5.31
N ALA A 46 -7.23 10.86 6.49
CA ALA A 46 -7.75 11.60 7.64
C ALA A 46 -7.52 13.12 7.52
N TRP A 47 -6.72 13.58 6.56
CA TRP A 47 -6.23 14.97 6.51
C TRP A 47 -6.43 15.66 5.16
N ALA A 48 -6.58 14.90 4.08
CA ALA A 48 -6.73 15.41 2.72
C ALA A 48 -7.74 14.58 1.93
N GLU A 49 -8.24 15.13 0.83
CA GLU A 49 -8.92 14.30 -0.17
C GLU A 49 -7.88 13.41 -0.86
N VAL A 50 -8.06 12.11 -0.74
CA VAL A 50 -7.14 11.11 -1.29
C VAL A 50 -7.83 10.34 -2.41
N ALA A 51 -7.13 10.19 -3.53
CA ALA A 51 -7.46 9.21 -4.56
C ALA A 51 -6.36 8.18 -4.72
N ILE A 52 -6.74 6.94 -5.00
CA ILE A 52 -5.88 5.98 -5.68
C ILE A 52 -6.20 6.03 -7.17
N VAL A 53 -5.18 5.94 -8.01
CA VAL A 53 -5.28 6.04 -9.48
C VAL A 53 -4.49 4.90 -10.11
N GLY A 54 -5.15 4.10 -10.90
CA GLY A 54 -4.59 2.90 -11.53
C GLY A 54 -5.43 1.68 -11.25
N SER A 55 -4.94 0.77 -10.44
CA SER A 55 -5.69 -0.39 -9.95
C SER A 55 -5.76 -0.40 -8.42
N ASP A 56 -6.56 -1.32 -7.89
CA ASP A 56 -6.65 -1.53 -6.44
C ASP A 56 -5.30 -2.00 -5.87
N THR A 57 -5.13 -1.80 -4.58
CA THR A 57 -3.90 -2.18 -3.86
C THR A 57 -3.98 -3.62 -3.34
N TYR A 58 -2.87 -4.10 -2.83
CA TYR A 58 -2.73 -5.49 -2.36
C TYR A 58 -3.64 -5.83 -1.16
N GLY A 59 -3.78 -4.92 -0.19
CA GLY A 59 -4.58 -5.18 1.00
C GLY A 59 -3.78 -5.79 2.16
N LYS A 60 -2.71 -5.13 2.61
CA LYS A 60 -1.90 -5.58 3.75
C LYS A 60 -1.88 -4.57 4.90
N PRO A 61 -2.96 -4.48 5.71
CA PRO A 61 -3.06 -3.55 6.83
C PRO A 61 -2.25 -3.97 8.07
N VAL A 62 -1.41 -4.98 7.96
CA VAL A 62 -0.69 -5.59 9.07
C VAL A 62 0.81 -5.48 8.91
N GLY A 63 1.52 -5.47 10.04
CA GLY A 63 2.97 -5.49 10.08
C GLY A 63 3.53 -6.70 10.82
N GLN A 64 4.79 -6.99 10.56
CA GLN A 64 5.51 -8.11 11.11
C GLN A 64 6.68 -7.62 11.98
N LEU A 65 6.94 -8.36 13.05
CA LEU A 65 8.19 -8.29 13.79
C LEU A 65 9.02 -9.55 13.54
N ALA A 66 10.32 -9.36 13.52
CA ALA A 66 11.28 -10.44 13.41
C ALA A 66 11.85 -10.77 14.80
N PHE A 67 11.90 -12.05 15.11
CA PHE A 67 12.44 -12.58 16.36
C PHE A 67 13.58 -13.54 16.02
N ASP A 68 14.78 -13.26 16.52
CA ASP A 68 15.89 -14.19 16.40
C ASP A 68 15.65 -15.36 17.37
N LEU A 69 15.70 -16.59 16.86
CA LEU A 69 15.55 -17.79 17.66
C LEU A 69 16.85 -18.05 18.42
N ALA A 70 16.75 -18.20 19.76
CA ALA A 70 17.88 -18.14 20.67
C ALA A 70 19.01 -19.18 20.41
N ASN A 71 20.21 -18.79 20.77
CA ASN A 71 21.34 -19.58 21.31
C ASN A 71 22.20 -20.43 20.37
N SER A 72 22.18 -20.30 19.12
CA SER A 72 23.06 -20.97 18.13
C SER A 72 22.35 -21.29 16.80
N CYS A 73 21.08 -20.94 16.70
CA CYS A 73 20.34 -21.08 15.47
C CYS A 73 20.33 -19.71 14.73
N PRO A 74 20.83 -19.63 13.50
CA PRO A 74 20.78 -18.41 12.71
C PRO A 74 19.36 -18.08 12.19
N ASP A 75 18.36 -18.84 12.62
CA ASP A 75 17.00 -18.71 12.13
C ASP A 75 16.27 -17.52 12.75
N ARG A 76 15.48 -16.87 11.92
CA ARG A 76 14.67 -15.70 12.29
C ARG A 76 13.20 -15.96 12.01
N LEU A 77 12.39 -15.89 13.04
CA LEU A 77 10.93 -16.02 12.94
C LEU A 77 10.29 -14.66 12.65
N ARG A 78 9.50 -14.56 11.60
CA ARG A 78 8.69 -13.37 11.28
C ARG A 78 7.23 -13.66 11.57
N LEU A 79 6.64 -12.86 12.46
CA LEU A 79 5.24 -13.01 12.86
C LEU A 79 4.46 -11.72 12.58
N VAL A 80 3.23 -11.85 12.10
CA VAL A 80 2.28 -10.74 12.08
C VAL A 80 1.92 -10.40 13.52
N THR A 81 2.29 -9.21 13.97
CA THR A 81 2.17 -8.82 15.37
C THR A 81 1.32 -7.57 15.60
N PHE A 82 1.11 -6.76 14.58
CA PHE A 82 0.33 -5.54 14.73
C PHE A 82 -0.50 -5.24 13.47
N LYS A 83 -1.52 -4.44 13.67
CA LYS A 83 -2.37 -3.87 12.63
C LYS A 83 -2.26 -2.36 12.70
N THR A 84 -2.28 -1.71 11.54
CA THR A 84 -2.23 -0.25 11.44
C THR A 84 -3.63 0.33 11.29
N ALA A 85 -3.84 1.51 11.85
CA ALA A 85 -5.06 2.29 11.67
C ALA A 85 -4.70 3.75 11.46
N ASN A 86 -5.49 4.48 10.69
CA ASN A 86 -5.35 5.93 10.55
C ASN A 86 -5.96 6.69 11.73
N ALA A 87 -5.89 8.02 11.72
CA ALA A 87 -6.43 8.86 12.79
C ALA A 87 -7.95 8.76 12.96
N ALA A 88 -8.68 8.31 11.94
CA ALA A 88 -10.13 8.02 11.99
C ALA A 88 -10.44 6.57 12.41
N GLY A 89 -9.42 5.74 12.70
CA GLY A 89 -9.57 4.35 13.09
C GLY A 89 -9.72 3.38 11.91
N ALA A 90 -9.66 3.85 10.67
CA ALA A 90 -9.79 2.98 9.49
C ALA A 90 -8.57 2.05 9.34
N SER A 91 -8.82 0.75 9.20
CA SER A 91 -7.80 -0.27 9.24
C SER A 91 -8.14 -1.56 8.47
N ASP A 92 -9.34 -1.68 7.91
CA ASP A 92 -9.89 -2.94 7.39
C ASP A 92 -9.83 -3.04 5.85
N TYR A 93 -8.66 -2.73 5.27
CA TYR A 93 -8.44 -2.79 3.82
C TYR A 93 -7.72 -4.07 3.38
N TYR A 94 -8.18 -5.23 3.88
CA TYR A 94 -7.58 -6.54 3.54
C TYR A 94 -7.76 -6.93 2.07
N ASP A 95 -8.76 -6.38 1.40
CA ASP A 95 -9.03 -6.62 -0.03
C ASP A 95 -8.50 -5.50 -0.94
N GLY A 96 -7.74 -4.56 -0.38
CA GLY A 96 -7.23 -3.37 -1.06
C GLY A 96 -7.89 -2.09 -0.56
N LEU A 97 -7.41 -0.96 -1.04
CA LEU A 97 -7.86 0.36 -0.60
C LEU A 97 -9.03 0.91 -1.42
N ALA A 98 -9.37 0.35 -2.59
CA ALA A 98 -10.39 0.91 -3.47
C ALA A 98 -11.76 1.04 -2.79
N ALA A 99 -12.11 0.11 -1.91
CA ALA A 99 -13.36 0.16 -1.15
C ALA A 99 -13.32 1.10 0.06
N SER A 100 -12.13 1.52 0.49
CA SER A 100 -11.93 2.33 1.70
C SER A 100 -11.59 3.79 1.41
N VAL A 101 -11.10 4.12 0.21
CA VAL A 101 -10.87 5.50 -0.24
C VAL A 101 -12.14 6.08 -0.85
N ARG A 102 -12.27 7.41 -0.78
CA ARG A 102 -13.39 8.10 -1.40
C ARG A 102 -13.32 8.11 -2.93
N PHE A 103 -12.12 8.14 -3.48
CA PHE A 103 -11.88 8.20 -4.92
C PHE A 103 -10.93 7.09 -5.34
N ALA A 104 -11.41 6.18 -6.18
CA ALA A 104 -10.66 5.08 -6.76
C ALA A 104 -10.79 5.16 -8.29
N CYS A 105 -9.84 5.84 -8.92
CA CYS A 105 -9.83 6.09 -10.36
C CYS A 105 -9.13 4.97 -11.10
N ALA A 106 -9.80 4.34 -12.04
CA ALA A 106 -9.19 3.33 -12.90
C ALA A 106 -8.38 4.01 -14.01
N ALA A 107 -7.16 3.55 -14.20
CA ALA A 107 -6.29 3.93 -15.30
C ALA A 107 -5.28 2.81 -15.58
N ASP A 108 -4.84 2.71 -16.84
CA ASP A 108 -3.85 1.73 -17.24
C ASP A 108 -2.44 2.26 -17.03
N ASP A 109 -1.57 1.40 -16.52
CA ASP A 109 -0.14 1.64 -16.42
C ASP A 109 0.49 1.29 -17.78
N THR A 110 0.84 2.30 -18.56
CA THR A 110 1.43 2.13 -19.88
C THR A 110 2.94 2.31 -19.83
N LEU A 111 3.66 1.21 -19.98
CA LEU A 111 5.12 1.24 -20.12
C LEU A 111 5.50 1.93 -21.43
N GLY A 112 6.15 3.06 -21.38
CA GLY A 112 6.62 3.76 -22.60
C GLY A 112 6.79 5.26 -22.46
N ALA A 113 6.12 5.86 -21.49
CA ALA A 113 6.36 7.25 -21.12
C ALA A 113 7.34 7.32 -19.93
N PRO A 114 8.15 8.37 -19.82
CA PRO A 114 8.93 8.62 -18.62
C PRO A 114 8.02 8.78 -17.39
N MET A 115 8.50 8.34 -16.23
CA MET A 115 7.75 8.47 -14.98
C MET A 115 7.39 9.94 -14.70
N GLY A 116 6.11 10.20 -14.46
CA GLY A 116 5.58 11.53 -14.19
C GLY A 116 5.37 12.40 -15.43
N ASP A 117 5.56 11.85 -16.63
CA ASP A 117 5.19 12.55 -17.87
C ASP A 117 3.66 12.69 -17.92
N PRO A 118 3.13 13.90 -18.25
CA PRO A 118 1.68 14.07 -18.45
C PRO A 118 1.07 13.18 -19.52
N ALA A 119 1.86 12.61 -20.44
CA ALA A 119 1.43 11.65 -21.44
C ALA A 119 1.31 10.20 -20.88
N ASP A 120 1.86 9.93 -19.69
CA ASP A 120 1.65 8.66 -19.00
C ASP A 120 0.22 8.55 -18.50
N GLY A 121 -0.44 7.41 -18.77
CA GLY A 121 -1.85 7.21 -18.47
C GLY A 121 -2.23 7.38 -17.00
N LEU A 122 -1.40 6.88 -16.08
CA LEU A 122 -1.63 7.06 -14.64
C LEU A 122 -1.47 8.53 -14.24
N THR A 123 -0.41 9.18 -14.71
CA THR A 123 -0.15 10.58 -14.43
C THR A 123 -1.25 11.47 -14.97
N GLN A 124 -1.72 11.21 -16.21
CA GLN A 124 -2.82 11.95 -16.83
C GLN A 124 -4.11 11.83 -16.01
N ALA A 125 -4.50 10.61 -15.60
CA ALA A 125 -5.70 10.37 -14.81
C ALA A 125 -5.60 11.04 -13.42
N ALA A 126 -4.42 11.02 -12.80
CA ALA A 126 -4.17 11.69 -11.53
C ALA A 126 -4.31 13.21 -11.65
N LEU A 127 -3.71 13.81 -12.67
CA LEU A 127 -3.83 15.25 -12.94
C LEU A 127 -5.27 15.67 -13.23
N GLN A 128 -6.01 14.84 -13.99
CA GLN A 128 -7.43 15.07 -14.24
C GLN A 128 -8.21 15.09 -12.92
N TRP A 129 -8.04 14.09 -12.05
CA TRP A 129 -8.72 14.05 -10.76
C TRP A 129 -8.30 15.22 -9.86
N ILE A 130 -7.03 15.56 -9.78
CA ILE A 130 -6.55 16.72 -8.99
C ILE A 130 -7.27 18.00 -9.43
N ASN A 131 -7.43 18.21 -10.73
CA ASN A 131 -8.03 19.42 -11.27
C ASN A 131 -9.56 19.45 -11.13
N THR A 132 -10.22 18.31 -11.37
CA THR A 132 -11.69 18.26 -11.46
C THR A 132 -12.37 17.75 -10.19
N GLY A 133 -11.67 16.93 -9.38
CA GLY A 133 -12.24 16.20 -8.26
C GLY A 133 -13.04 14.96 -8.67
N ALA A 134 -13.00 14.57 -9.95
CA ALA A 134 -13.75 13.44 -10.48
C ALA A 134 -12.86 12.46 -11.24
N CYS A 135 -13.12 11.17 -11.09
CA CYS A 135 -12.51 10.12 -11.89
C CYS A 135 -13.20 10.04 -13.27
N ALA A 136 -12.43 9.89 -14.34
CA ALA A 136 -12.96 9.57 -15.67
C ALA A 136 -13.52 8.14 -15.70
N SER A 137 -12.85 7.23 -15.03
CA SER A 137 -13.25 5.84 -14.83
C SER A 137 -13.01 5.46 -13.37
N VAL A 138 -13.80 4.54 -12.82
CA VAL A 138 -13.65 4.10 -11.42
C VAL A 138 -13.20 2.64 -11.35
N ILE A 139 -12.40 2.34 -10.34
CA ILE A 139 -12.05 0.95 -10.03
C ILE A 139 -13.33 0.27 -9.56
N SER A 140 -13.79 -0.71 -10.32
CA SER A 140 -14.99 -1.48 -9.95
C SER A 140 -14.67 -2.36 -8.74
N SER A 141 -15.28 -2.09 -7.61
CA SER A 141 -15.24 -2.95 -6.42
C SER A 141 -16.00 -4.28 -6.60
N SER A 142 -16.48 -4.57 -7.79
CA SER A 142 -17.23 -5.78 -8.13
C SER A 142 -16.40 -7.08 -8.12
N VAL A 143 -15.16 -7.03 -7.66
CA VAL A 143 -14.34 -8.23 -7.43
C VAL A 143 -14.23 -8.58 -5.94
N ALA A 144 -15.13 -8.04 -5.11
CA ALA A 144 -15.31 -8.50 -3.72
C ALA A 144 -15.94 -9.92 -3.68
N GLY A 145 -15.39 -10.86 -4.44
CA GLY A 145 -15.87 -12.24 -4.47
C GLY A 145 -15.01 -13.18 -5.31
N GLN A 146 -14.16 -12.63 -6.13
CA GLN A 146 -13.07 -13.46 -6.63
C GLN A 146 -12.00 -13.42 -5.53
N ALA A 147 -11.95 -14.50 -4.72
CA ALA A 147 -10.72 -14.81 -4.00
C ALA A 147 -9.61 -14.42 -4.97
N LYS A 148 -8.71 -13.50 -4.54
CA LYS A 148 -7.45 -13.28 -5.25
C LYS A 148 -6.87 -14.68 -5.30
N THR A 149 -7.22 -15.42 -6.33
CA THR A 149 -6.52 -16.64 -6.65
C THR A 149 -5.13 -16.09 -6.87
N SER A 150 -4.34 -16.16 -5.80
CA SER A 150 -2.90 -16.17 -5.97
C SER A 150 -2.76 -17.01 -7.20
N ALA A 151 -2.37 -16.38 -8.32
CA ALA A 151 -2.00 -17.16 -9.45
C ALA A 151 -1.07 -18.18 -8.85
N SER A 152 -1.60 -19.37 -8.58
CA SER A 152 -0.85 -20.47 -8.04
C SER A 152 -0.01 -21.07 -9.16
N GLY A 153 0.58 -20.17 -9.95
CA GLY A 153 1.87 -20.44 -10.47
C GLY A 153 2.69 -20.66 -9.22
N ARG A 154 2.79 -21.91 -8.77
CA ARG A 154 3.92 -22.34 -7.98
C ARG A 154 5.11 -21.92 -8.81
N TYR A 155 5.59 -20.68 -8.58
CA TYR A 155 6.94 -20.35 -8.98
C TYR A 155 7.77 -21.42 -8.30
N PRO A 156 8.42 -22.33 -9.04
CA PRO A 156 9.32 -23.26 -8.43
C PRO A 156 10.26 -22.37 -7.64
N LEU A 157 10.31 -22.55 -6.33
CA LEU A 157 11.28 -21.86 -5.49
C LEU A 157 12.59 -22.06 -6.18
N SER A 158 13.11 -21.00 -6.81
CA SER A 158 14.41 -21.06 -7.44
C SER A 158 15.36 -21.51 -6.34
N ARG A 159 15.99 -22.67 -6.51
CA ARG A 159 16.98 -23.16 -5.54
C ARG A 159 18.17 -22.22 -5.41
N GLN A 160 18.22 -21.19 -6.26
CA GLN A 160 19.23 -20.15 -6.19
C GLN A 160 18.55 -18.83 -5.81
N PRO A 161 18.93 -18.23 -4.68
CA PRO A 161 18.47 -16.92 -4.31
C PRO A 161 18.81 -15.91 -5.40
N SER A 162 17.91 -14.98 -5.69
CA SER A 162 18.15 -13.89 -6.62
C SER A 162 19.35 -13.04 -6.19
N ALA A 163 19.91 -12.25 -7.10
CA ALA A 163 21.03 -11.39 -6.76
C ALA A 163 20.70 -10.46 -5.58
N VAL A 164 19.46 -9.96 -5.51
CA VAL A 164 19.00 -9.10 -4.40
C VAL A 164 18.94 -9.88 -3.08
N GLU A 165 18.45 -11.12 -3.09
CA GLU A 165 18.41 -11.97 -1.89
C GLU A 165 19.80 -12.34 -1.38
N ARG A 166 20.79 -12.42 -2.27
CA ARG A 166 22.20 -12.64 -1.86
C ARG A 166 22.82 -11.42 -1.17
N TRP A 167 22.40 -10.19 -1.56
CA TRP A 167 22.93 -8.95 -1.00
C TRP A 167 22.21 -8.47 0.26
N LEU A 168 21.02 -8.99 0.53
CA LEU A 168 20.25 -8.68 1.75
C LEU A 168 20.06 -9.95 2.58
N PRO A 169 21.06 -10.40 3.34
CA PRO A 169 20.90 -11.54 4.24
C PRO A 169 19.76 -11.25 5.22
N GLY A 170 18.70 -12.06 5.19
CA GLY A 170 17.52 -11.92 6.05
C GLY A 170 16.27 -11.35 5.38
N SER A 171 16.24 -11.14 4.07
CA SER A 171 15.05 -10.73 3.31
C SER A 171 14.18 -11.92 2.82
N GLN A 172 14.46 -13.16 3.29
CA GLN A 172 13.63 -14.33 3.00
C GLN A 172 12.40 -14.42 3.89
#